data_a267833b69bb327974b9ab302f297995
#
_entry.id   a267833b69bb327974b9ab302f297995
#
_cell.length_a   1.000
_cell.length_b   1.000
_cell.length_c   1.000
_cell.angle_alpha   90.00
_cell.angle_beta   90.00
_cell.angle_gamma   90.00
#
_symmetry.space_group_name_H-M   'P 1'
#
loop_
_entity.id
_entity.type
_entity.pdbx_description
1 polymer ?
#
loop_
_entity_poly.entity_id
_entity_poly.type
_entity_poly.pdbx_seq_one_letter_code
_entity_poly.pdbx_strand_id
1 'polypeptide(L)'
;RDPAIRRWPAGMTTPSRPPVFDRRRLQHSFGRAAAGYAEVAVLQRETESRLLEQLEVLETKIPSRILDVGSGPGRASGVMKGRWPKTEVIALDIALPMLRQVPKHTRFWRPVKRVCAEAAHLPFADNSIDLIFSNLCLQWVPDLPAALAEFRRVLREDGLLLFSSFGPDTLIELREAYLQSGERHPPLSPFAAIQQVGDAMIASG
;
A
#
# COMPACT_ATOMS: atom_id res chain seq x y z
N ARG A 1 -4.12 -31.17 21.56
CA ARG A 1 -3.03 -30.23 21.94
C ARG A 1 -1.93 -30.44 20.93
N ASP A 2 -1.86 -29.54 19.96
CA ASP A 2 -0.88 -29.56 18.87
C ASP A 2 0.44 -28.96 19.40
N PRO A 3 1.59 -29.68 19.38
CA PRO A 3 2.87 -29.21 19.91
C PRO A 3 3.59 -28.19 19.01
N ALA A 4 3.00 -27.76 17.90
CA ALA A 4 3.64 -26.88 16.94
C ALA A 4 3.40 -25.38 17.17
N ILE A 5 2.54 -24.99 18.12
CA ILE A 5 2.34 -23.56 18.45
C ILE A 5 3.36 -23.17 19.51
N ARG A 6 4.55 -22.73 19.08
CA ARG A 6 5.50 -22.06 19.97
C ARG A 6 4.93 -20.70 20.39
N ARG A 7 4.52 -20.61 21.65
CA ARG A 7 4.15 -19.33 22.26
C ARG A 7 5.35 -18.41 22.28
N TRP A 8 5.12 -17.16 21.90
CA TRP A 8 6.06 -16.05 22.05
C TRP A 8 6.58 -15.97 23.49
N PRO A 9 7.92 -15.81 23.74
CA PRO A 9 8.45 -15.70 25.10
C PRO A 9 7.80 -14.53 25.83
N ALA A 10 7.13 -14.82 26.94
CA ALA A 10 6.63 -13.80 27.85
C ALA A 10 7.83 -13.05 28.45
N GLY A 11 8.01 -11.78 28.10
CA GLY A 11 9.10 -10.94 28.61
C GLY A 11 9.72 -9.99 27.61
N MET A 12 9.44 -10.10 26.31
CA MET A 12 9.79 -9.04 25.38
C MET A 12 8.75 -7.93 25.51
N THR A 13 9.11 -6.85 26.20
CA THR A 13 8.38 -5.59 26.14
C THR A 13 8.28 -5.17 24.67
N THR A 14 7.07 -5.05 24.17
CA THR A 14 6.77 -4.40 22.88
C THR A 14 7.55 -3.09 22.88
N PRO A 15 8.40 -2.82 21.89
CA PRO A 15 9.07 -1.53 21.83
C PRO A 15 7.96 -0.47 21.80
N SER A 16 8.01 0.45 22.75
CA SER A 16 6.99 1.47 23.02
C SER A 16 6.83 2.51 21.89
N ARG A 17 7.46 2.29 20.76
CA ARG A 17 7.28 3.05 19.53
C ARG A 17 7.78 2.21 18.35
N PRO A 18 6.95 1.90 17.34
CA PRO A 18 7.46 1.36 16.08
C PRO A 18 8.51 2.32 15.53
N PRO A 19 9.55 1.83 14.85
CA PRO A 19 10.54 2.71 14.24
C PRO A 19 9.78 3.68 13.34
N VAL A 20 9.80 4.96 13.71
CA VAL A 20 9.17 6.01 12.93
C VAL A 20 9.92 6.04 11.60
N PHE A 21 9.29 5.54 10.54
CA PHE A 21 9.84 5.71 9.21
C PHE A 21 10.00 7.19 8.94
N ASP A 22 11.25 7.63 8.82
CA ASP A 22 11.52 8.99 8.41
C ASP A 22 10.97 9.16 6.99
N ARG A 23 9.91 9.93 6.88
CA ARG A 23 9.23 10.28 5.63
C ARG A 23 10.21 10.71 4.54
N ARG A 24 11.21 11.53 4.89
CA ARG A 24 12.22 12.02 3.93
C ARG A 24 13.10 10.87 3.44
N ARG A 25 13.45 9.93 4.30
CA ARG A 25 14.21 8.74 3.93
C ARG A 25 13.42 7.84 3.01
N LEU A 26 12.13 7.63 3.28
CA LEU A 26 11.24 6.85 2.39
C LEU A 26 11.15 7.49 1.00
N GLN A 27 10.82 8.78 0.94
CA GLN A 27 10.75 9.53 -0.32
C GLN A 27 12.07 9.42 -1.11
N HIS A 28 13.21 9.56 -0.43
CA HIS A 28 14.51 9.51 -1.05
C HIS A 28 14.83 8.09 -1.56
N SER A 29 14.55 7.05 -0.77
CA SER A 29 14.81 5.65 -1.12
C SER A 29 13.98 5.21 -2.32
N PHE A 30 12.67 5.45 -2.30
CA PHE A 30 11.78 5.17 -3.43
C PHE A 30 12.11 6.04 -4.64
N GLY A 31 12.47 7.30 -4.42
CA GLY A 31 12.89 8.21 -5.49
C GLY A 31 14.12 7.72 -6.24
N ARG A 32 15.12 7.19 -5.54
CA ARG A 32 16.32 6.59 -6.17
C ARG A 32 16.01 5.27 -6.88
N ALA A 33 15.14 4.47 -6.33
CA ALA A 33 14.76 3.19 -6.91
C ALA A 33 13.90 3.34 -8.18
N ALA A 34 13.27 4.49 -8.41
CA ALA A 34 12.25 4.69 -9.45
C ALA A 34 12.69 4.26 -10.86
N ALA A 35 13.97 4.47 -11.23
CA ALA A 35 14.48 4.14 -12.57
C ALA A 35 14.57 2.63 -12.83
N GLY A 36 14.99 1.85 -11.82
CA GLY A 36 15.16 0.39 -11.91
C GLY A 36 14.07 -0.41 -11.20
N TYR A 37 13.06 0.27 -10.64
CA TYR A 37 12.04 -0.37 -9.80
C TYR A 37 11.32 -1.52 -10.52
N ALA A 38 10.99 -1.33 -11.79
CA ALA A 38 10.28 -2.34 -12.59
C ALA A 38 11.08 -3.65 -12.76
N GLU A 39 12.40 -3.62 -12.70
CA GLU A 39 13.25 -4.80 -12.87
C GLU A 39 13.31 -5.66 -11.61
N VAL A 40 13.29 -5.02 -10.44
CA VAL A 40 13.46 -5.69 -9.14
C VAL A 40 12.14 -5.97 -8.39
N ALA A 41 11.05 -5.32 -8.77
CA ALA A 41 9.75 -5.41 -8.09
C ALA A 41 8.92 -6.65 -8.48
N VAL A 42 9.53 -7.85 -8.49
CA VAL A 42 8.86 -9.09 -8.91
C VAL A 42 7.68 -9.42 -7.98
N LEU A 43 7.93 -9.40 -6.66
CA LEU A 43 6.90 -9.68 -5.65
C LEU A 43 5.76 -8.67 -5.73
N GLN A 44 6.09 -7.38 -5.86
CA GLN A 44 5.09 -6.32 -5.96
C GLN A 44 4.20 -6.49 -7.19
N ARG A 45 4.79 -6.89 -8.33
CA ARG A 45 4.02 -7.15 -9.56
C ARG A 45 3.10 -8.36 -9.44
N GLU A 46 3.57 -9.44 -8.83
CA GLU A 46 2.76 -10.63 -8.61
C GLU A 46 1.57 -10.33 -7.69
N THR A 47 1.84 -9.69 -6.56
CA THR A 47 0.79 -9.28 -5.61
C THR A 47 -0.19 -8.31 -6.27
N GLU A 48 0.29 -7.35 -7.04
CA GLU A 48 -0.52 -6.40 -7.79
C GLU A 48 -1.43 -7.11 -8.80
N SER A 49 -0.90 -8.09 -9.54
CA SER A 49 -1.69 -8.82 -10.52
C SER A 49 -2.83 -9.59 -9.87
N ARG A 50 -2.57 -10.28 -8.76
CA ARG A 50 -3.61 -10.98 -7.97
C ARG A 50 -4.63 -10.02 -7.38
N LEU A 51 -4.18 -8.84 -6.93
CA LEU A 51 -5.09 -7.83 -6.40
C LEU A 51 -5.98 -7.23 -7.49
N LEU A 52 -5.44 -7.03 -8.70
CA LEU A 52 -6.20 -6.54 -9.85
C LEU A 52 -7.25 -7.55 -10.35
N GLU A 53 -7.01 -8.86 -10.19
CA GLU A 53 -7.99 -9.92 -10.50
C GLU A 53 -9.24 -9.78 -9.60
N GLN A 54 -9.08 -9.36 -8.34
CA GLN A 54 -10.22 -9.15 -7.44
C GLN A 54 -11.16 -8.04 -7.90
N LEU A 55 -10.73 -7.17 -8.82
CA LEU A 55 -11.58 -6.14 -9.40
C LEU A 55 -12.66 -6.69 -10.35
N GLU A 56 -12.68 -8.00 -10.63
CA GLU A 56 -13.75 -8.65 -11.40
C GLU A 56 -15.10 -8.49 -10.72
N VAL A 57 -15.13 -8.41 -9.38
CA VAL A 57 -16.37 -8.15 -8.63
C VAL A 57 -17.04 -6.83 -9.02
N LEU A 58 -16.31 -5.89 -9.60
CA LEU A 58 -16.82 -4.58 -10.06
C LEU A 58 -17.31 -4.57 -11.51
N GLU A 59 -17.46 -5.71 -12.17
CA GLU A 59 -17.94 -5.75 -13.56
C GLU A 59 -19.33 -5.13 -13.74
N THR A 60 -20.17 -5.25 -12.72
CA THR A 60 -21.53 -4.69 -12.71
C THR A 60 -21.60 -3.23 -12.27
N LYS A 61 -20.59 -2.75 -11.54
CA LYS A 61 -20.53 -1.38 -11.01
C LYS A 61 -19.20 -0.71 -11.36
N ILE A 62 -19.14 -0.14 -12.57
CA ILE A 62 -17.94 0.55 -13.05
C ILE A 62 -17.68 1.80 -12.19
N PRO A 63 -16.50 1.92 -11.53
CA PRO A 63 -16.17 3.11 -10.75
C PRO A 63 -15.98 4.33 -11.65
N SER A 64 -16.51 5.48 -11.27
CA SER A 64 -16.29 6.76 -11.96
C SER A 64 -14.92 7.33 -11.65
N ARG A 65 -14.43 7.15 -10.40
CA ARG A 65 -13.16 7.67 -9.92
C ARG A 65 -12.43 6.64 -9.07
N ILE A 66 -11.19 6.35 -9.45
CA ILE A 66 -10.28 5.42 -8.77
C ILE A 66 -9.08 6.18 -8.23
N LEU A 67 -8.70 5.90 -6.98
CA LEU A 67 -7.47 6.37 -6.36
C LEU A 67 -6.53 5.17 -6.12
N ASP A 68 -5.37 5.19 -6.77
CA ASP A 68 -4.29 4.22 -6.60
C ASP A 68 -3.27 4.79 -5.61
N VAL A 69 -3.31 4.33 -4.35
CA VAL A 69 -2.50 4.84 -3.25
C VAL A 69 -1.20 4.05 -3.13
N GLY A 70 -0.07 4.78 -3.17
CA GLY A 70 1.25 4.16 -3.26
C GLY A 70 1.47 3.55 -4.64
N SER A 71 1.01 4.24 -5.68
CA SER A 71 0.96 3.76 -7.06
C SER A 71 2.34 3.40 -7.65
N GLY A 72 3.44 3.84 -7.02
CA GLY A 72 4.76 3.71 -7.57
C GLY A 72 4.85 4.24 -9.00
N PRO A 73 5.41 3.46 -9.95
CA PRO A 73 5.50 3.88 -11.36
C PRO A 73 4.16 3.82 -12.11
N GLY A 74 3.05 3.41 -11.45
CA GLY A 74 1.69 3.48 -11.98
C GLY A 74 1.26 2.34 -12.90
N ARG A 75 1.84 1.14 -12.76
CA ARG A 75 1.45 -0.04 -13.55
C ARG A 75 -0.02 -0.40 -13.31
N ALA A 76 -0.45 -0.54 -12.04
CA ALA A 76 -1.85 -0.80 -11.69
C ALA A 76 -2.79 0.29 -12.20
N SER A 77 -2.42 1.56 -12.03
CA SER A 77 -3.16 2.71 -12.58
C SER A 77 -3.36 2.58 -14.09
N GLY A 78 -2.33 2.14 -14.82
CA GLY A 78 -2.39 1.92 -16.27
C GLY A 78 -3.34 0.78 -16.65
N VAL A 79 -3.29 -0.34 -15.92
CA VAL A 79 -4.18 -1.50 -16.11
C VAL A 79 -5.63 -1.10 -15.85
N MET A 80 -5.92 -0.44 -14.73
CA MET A 80 -7.27 0.03 -14.39
C MET A 80 -7.80 1.04 -15.41
N LYS A 81 -6.95 1.95 -15.89
CA LYS A 81 -7.32 2.89 -16.96
C LYS A 81 -7.59 2.20 -18.30
N GLY A 82 -6.87 1.13 -18.58
CA GLY A 82 -7.12 0.26 -19.75
C GLY A 82 -8.45 -0.45 -19.66
N ARG A 83 -8.76 -1.03 -18.49
CA ARG A 83 -10.01 -1.76 -18.22
C ARG A 83 -11.24 -0.83 -18.28
N TRP A 84 -11.14 0.37 -17.70
CA TRP A 84 -12.22 1.37 -17.65
C TRP A 84 -11.78 2.70 -18.28
N PRO A 85 -11.85 2.83 -19.61
CA PRO A 85 -11.31 4.00 -20.31
C PRO A 85 -11.95 5.34 -19.95
N LYS A 86 -13.21 5.32 -19.51
CA LYS A 86 -13.96 6.54 -19.13
C LYS A 86 -13.74 6.93 -17.66
N THR A 87 -13.28 6.01 -16.83
CA THR A 87 -13.01 6.23 -15.40
C THR A 87 -11.86 7.22 -15.20
N GLU A 88 -12.02 8.14 -14.27
CA GLU A 88 -10.92 8.96 -13.78
C GLU A 88 -10.02 8.11 -12.88
N VAL A 89 -8.80 7.83 -13.31
CA VAL A 89 -7.79 7.13 -12.49
C VAL A 89 -6.76 8.12 -12.01
N ILE A 90 -6.49 8.11 -10.71
CA ILE A 90 -5.55 9.00 -10.04
C ILE A 90 -4.46 8.16 -9.38
N ALA A 91 -3.23 8.30 -9.84
CA ALA A 91 -2.04 7.72 -9.21
C ALA A 91 -1.54 8.66 -8.11
N LEU A 92 -1.50 8.17 -6.88
CA LEU A 92 -0.99 8.91 -5.73
C LEU A 92 0.22 8.20 -5.17
N ASP A 93 1.30 8.95 -4.97
CA ASP A 93 2.52 8.46 -4.34
C ASP A 93 3.22 9.60 -3.60
N ILE A 94 3.95 9.25 -2.54
CA ILE A 94 4.76 10.21 -1.78
C ILE A 94 6.04 10.59 -2.53
N ALA A 95 6.52 9.73 -3.44
CA ALA A 95 7.76 9.90 -4.20
C ALA A 95 7.46 10.45 -5.60
N LEU A 96 7.67 11.74 -5.81
CA LEU A 96 7.49 12.39 -7.12
C LEU A 96 8.26 11.71 -8.27
N PRO A 97 9.49 11.18 -8.10
CA PRO A 97 10.18 10.44 -9.16
C PRO A 97 9.42 9.19 -9.63
N MET A 98 8.67 8.50 -8.75
CA MET A 98 7.79 7.39 -9.12
C MET A 98 6.68 7.88 -10.04
N LEU A 99 5.97 8.93 -9.67
CA LEU A 99 4.88 9.50 -10.45
C LEU A 99 5.30 9.99 -11.84
N ARG A 100 6.57 10.35 -12.02
CA ARG A 100 7.13 10.71 -13.35
C ARG A 100 7.23 9.52 -14.29
N GLN A 101 7.19 8.27 -13.78
CA GLN A 101 7.20 7.06 -14.60
C GLN A 101 5.78 6.65 -15.08
N VAL A 102 4.73 7.12 -14.43
CA VAL A 102 3.33 6.78 -14.74
C VAL A 102 2.99 6.88 -16.24
N PRO A 103 3.42 7.90 -16.99
CA PRO A 103 3.14 8.01 -18.42
C PRO A 103 3.65 6.82 -19.26
N LYS A 104 4.65 6.07 -18.77
CA LYS A 104 5.16 4.88 -19.47
C LYS A 104 4.16 3.72 -19.48
N HIS A 105 3.21 3.72 -18.55
CA HIS A 105 2.18 2.70 -18.38
C HIS A 105 0.81 3.14 -18.90
N THR A 106 0.70 4.34 -19.48
CA THR A 106 -0.56 4.91 -19.93
C THR A 106 -0.46 5.43 -21.36
N ARG A 107 -1.59 5.43 -22.07
CA ARG A 107 -1.67 6.04 -23.39
C ARG A 107 -1.87 7.55 -23.26
N PHE A 108 -1.21 8.37 -24.09
CA PHE A 108 -1.28 9.83 -23.99
C PHE A 108 -2.72 10.38 -24.11
N TRP A 109 -3.61 9.70 -24.87
CA TRP A 109 -5.03 10.08 -25.01
C TRP A 109 -5.94 9.51 -23.91
N ARG A 110 -5.37 8.74 -22.99
CA ARG A 110 -6.06 8.19 -21.79
C ARG A 110 -5.18 8.41 -20.57
N PRO A 111 -4.93 9.67 -20.21
CA PRO A 111 -3.98 9.96 -19.13
C PRO A 111 -4.52 9.50 -17.76
N VAL A 112 -3.58 9.10 -16.91
CA VAL A 112 -3.79 8.92 -15.47
C VAL A 112 -3.37 10.24 -14.82
N LYS A 113 -4.22 10.76 -13.93
CA LYS A 113 -3.87 11.94 -13.11
C LYS A 113 -2.82 11.52 -12.07
N ARG A 114 -1.97 12.44 -11.66
CA ARG A 114 -0.88 12.17 -10.72
C ARG A 114 -0.91 13.18 -9.59
N VAL A 115 -0.89 12.67 -8.36
CA VAL A 115 -0.94 13.49 -7.15
C VAL A 115 0.19 13.05 -6.22
N CYS A 116 1.06 13.98 -5.86
CA CYS A 116 2.13 13.73 -4.89
C CYS A 116 1.63 14.12 -3.50
N ALA A 117 1.24 13.12 -2.70
CA ALA A 117 0.67 13.31 -1.37
C ALA A 117 0.91 12.08 -0.48
N GLU A 118 0.59 12.22 0.81
CA GLU A 118 0.61 11.13 1.78
C GLU A 118 -0.74 10.44 1.88
N ALA A 119 -0.71 9.13 2.20
CA ALA A 119 -1.92 8.35 2.43
C ALA A 119 -2.76 8.85 3.62
N ALA A 120 -2.09 9.42 4.65
CA ALA A 120 -2.74 9.97 5.82
C ALA A 120 -3.23 11.43 5.66
N HIS A 121 -3.04 12.04 4.48
CA HIS A 121 -3.47 13.41 4.19
C HIS A 121 -3.85 13.52 2.71
N LEU A 122 -5.04 13.04 2.38
CA LEU A 122 -5.50 12.96 1.00
C LEU A 122 -6.11 14.31 0.54
N PRO A 123 -5.61 14.90 -0.57
CA PRO A 123 -6.10 16.18 -1.07
C PRO A 123 -7.38 16.03 -1.91
N PHE A 124 -8.35 15.27 -1.39
CA PHE A 124 -9.63 15.02 -2.05
C PHE A 124 -10.79 15.37 -1.12
N ALA A 125 -11.91 15.76 -1.72
CA ALA A 125 -13.14 16.02 -0.99
C ALA A 125 -13.71 14.72 -0.38
N ASP A 126 -14.52 14.87 0.64
CA ASP A 126 -15.27 13.76 1.24
C ASP A 126 -16.19 13.11 0.19
N ASN A 127 -16.39 11.81 0.29
CA ASN A 127 -17.31 11.05 -0.57
C ASN A 127 -17.09 11.29 -2.07
N SER A 128 -15.84 11.33 -2.51
CA SER A 128 -15.48 11.69 -3.90
C SER A 128 -14.83 10.55 -4.70
N ILE A 129 -14.50 9.44 -4.06
CA ILE A 129 -13.78 8.29 -4.64
C ILE A 129 -14.69 7.05 -4.59
N ASP A 130 -14.79 6.29 -5.69
CA ASP A 130 -15.56 5.06 -5.75
C ASP A 130 -14.73 3.82 -5.39
N LEU A 131 -13.44 3.85 -5.71
CA LEU A 131 -12.51 2.75 -5.44
C LEU A 131 -11.17 3.31 -4.99
N ILE A 132 -10.70 2.86 -3.84
CA ILE A 132 -9.29 2.97 -3.45
C ILE A 132 -8.62 1.64 -3.68
N PHE A 133 -7.55 1.66 -4.47
CA PHE A 133 -6.65 0.54 -4.70
C PHE A 133 -5.30 0.85 -4.06
N SER A 134 -4.70 -0.13 -3.35
CA SER A 134 -3.38 0.07 -2.73
C SER A 134 -2.62 -1.25 -2.65
N ASN A 135 -1.55 -1.38 -3.41
CA ASN A 135 -0.73 -2.58 -3.41
C ASN A 135 0.57 -2.38 -2.64
N LEU A 136 0.75 -3.14 -1.55
CA LEU A 136 1.97 -3.14 -0.73
C LEU A 136 2.47 -1.73 -0.36
N CYS A 137 1.54 -0.85 0.05
CA CYS A 137 1.84 0.51 0.46
C CYS A 137 1.68 0.71 1.98
N LEU A 138 0.61 0.15 2.57
CA LEU A 138 0.20 0.49 3.93
C LEU A 138 1.23 0.14 5.01
N GLN A 139 2.08 -0.83 4.78
CA GLN A 139 3.18 -1.17 5.69
C GLN A 139 4.23 -0.06 5.84
N TRP A 140 4.24 0.92 4.93
CA TRP A 140 5.14 2.08 4.95
C TRP A 140 4.51 3.31 5.57
N VAL A 141 3.22 3.24 5.94
CA VAL A 141 2.48 4.36 6.52
C VAL A 141 2.70 4.38 8.03
N PRO A 142 3.29 5.45 8.60
CA PRO A 142 3.61 5.51 10.03
C PRO A 142 2.36 5.49 10.93
N ASP A 143 1.28 6.07 10.45
CA ASP A 143 -0.01 6.17 11.15
C ASP A 143 -1.10 5.52 10.28
N LEU A 144 -1.23 4.20 10.42
CA LEU A 144 -2.22 3.43 9.69
C LEU A 144 -3.67 3.85 10.02
N PRO A 145 -4.05 4.08 11.31
CA PRO A 145 -5.37 4.60 11.63
C PRO A 145 -5.70 5.91 10.94
N ALA A 146 -4.78 6.87 10.91
CA ALA A 146 -4.99 8.14 10.22
C ALA A 146 -5.20 7.94 8.70
N ALA A 147 -4.44 7.05 8.07
CA ALA A 147 -4.62 6.75 6.66
C ALA A 147 -5.98 6.08 6.38
N LEU A 148 -6.40 5.14 7.22
CA LEU A 148 -7.70 4.48 7.07
C LEU A 148 -8.86 5.46 7.29
N ALA A 149 -8.75 6.39 8.25
CA ALA A 149 -9.71 7.46 8.44
C ALA A 149 -9.82 8.37 7.20
N GLU A 150 -8.68 8.72 6.57
CA GLU A 150 -8.67 9.47 5.32
C GLU A 150 -9.30 8.67 4.16
N PHE A 151 -9.04 7.37 4.08
CA PHE A 151 -9.66 6.50 3.08
C PHE A 151 -11.17 6.47 3.28
N ARG A 152 -11.64 6.29 4.52
CA ARG A 152 -13.08 6.33 4.85
C ARG A 152 -13.70 7.68 4.49
N ARG A 153 -13.02 8.79 4.80
CA ARG A 153 -13.50 10.14 4.50
C ARG A 153 -13.71 10.37 3.00
N VAL A 154 -12.74 9.97 2.18
CA VAL A 154 -12.81 10.25 0.73
C VAL A 154 -13.63 9.22 -0.04
N LEU A 155 -13.80 7.99 0.48
CA LEU A 155 -14.65 6.99 -0.14
C LEU A 155 -16.11 7.39 -0.04
N ARG A 156 -16.87 7.13 -1.10
CA ARG A 156 -18.32 7.18 -1.10
C ARG A 156 -18.89 6.12 -0.18
N GLU A 157 -20.16 6.27 0.20
CA GLU A 157 -20.84 5.37 1.14
C GLU A 157 -20.75 3.89 0.72
N ASP A 158 -20.90 3.62 -0.57
CA ASP A 158 -20.78 2.29 -1.18
C ASP A 158 -19.47 2.11 -1.98
N GLY A 159 -18.47 2.89 -1.65
CA GLY A 159 -17.11 2.80 -2.22
C GLY A 159 -16.37 1.58 -1.70
N LEU A 160 -15.43 1.09 -2.50
CA LEU A 160 -14.62 -0.08 -2.18
C LEU A 160 -13.19 0.31 -1.84
N LEU A 161 -12.66 -0.26 -0.75
CA LEU A 161 -11.22 -0.28 -0.45
C LEU A 161 -10.66 -1.67 -0.75
N LEU A 162 -9.73 -1.74 -1.69
CA LEU A 162 -9.02 -2.96 -2.04
C LEU A 162 -7.52 -2.76 -1.86
N PHE A 163 -6.90 -3.50 -0.96
CA PHE A 163 -5.48 -3.34 -0.68
C PHE A 163 -4.77 -4.66 -0.36
N SER A 164 -3.46 -4.65 -0.47
CA SER A 164 -2.56 -5.68 0.03
C SER A 164 -1.52 -5.09 0.98
N SER A 165 -1.08 -5.88 1.93
CA SER A 165 -0.01 -5.53 2.88
C SER A 165 0.77 -6.77 3.27
N PHE A 166 1.95 -6.58 3.85
CA PHE A 166 2.71 -7.67 4.45
C PHE A 166 2.14 -8.03 5.82
N GLY A 167 2.10 -9.33 6.11
CA GLY A 167 1.75 -9.87 7.42
C GLY A 167 2.98 -10.03 8.33
N PRO A 168 2.76 -10.36 9.62
CA PRO A 168 3.83 -10.43 10.64
C PRO A 168 4.89 -11.49 10.35
N ASP A 169 4.53 -12.54 9.61
CA ASP A 169 5.44 -13.63 9.26
C ASP A 169 6.22 -13.38 7.96
N THR A 170 5.99 -12.24 7.32
CA THR A 170 6.73 -11.85 6.12
C THR A 170 8.20 -11.63 6.48
N LEU A 171 9.10 -12.28 5.72
CA LEU A 171 10.56 -12.24 5.93
C LEU A 171 11.00 -12.81 7.30
N ILE A 172 10.26 -13.78 7.84
CA ILE A 172 10.58 -14.37 9.15
C ILE A 172 11.96 -15.02 9.13
N GLU A 173 12.32 -15.73 8.05
CA GLU A 173 13.63 -16.39 7.89
C GLU A 173 14.77 -15.35 7.87
N LEU A 174 14.55 -14.23 7.22
CA LEU A 174 15.53 -13.15 7.19
C LEU A 174 15.70 -12.52 8.58
N ARG A 175 14.61 -12.35 9.32
CA ARG A 175 14.65 -11.86 10.70
C ARG A 175 15.40 -12.83 11.61
N GLU A 176 15.14 -14.12 11.48
CA GLU A 176 15.85 -15.16 12.24
C GLU A 176 17.35 -15.19 11.91
N ALA A 177 17.72 -15.06 10.63
CA ALA A 177 19.11 -14.99 10.22
C ALA A 177 19.84 -13.79 10.83
N TYR A 178 19.21 -12.61 10.89
CA TYR A 178 19.77 -11.44 11.58
C TYR A 178 19.97 -11.68 13.08
N LEU A 179 19.00 -12.29 13.74
CA LEU A 179 19.11 -12.61 15.18
C LEU A 179 20.24 -13.61 15.45
N GLN A 180 20.41 -14.60 14.57
CA GLN A 180 21.51 -15.60 14.67
C GLN A 180 22.89 -14.98 14.43
N SER A 181 22.98 -13.94 13.60
CA SER A 181 24.23 -13.19 13.39
C SER A 181 24.64 -12.29 14.55
N GLY A 182 23.85 -12.24 15.63
CA GLY A 182 24.09 -11.40 16.81
C GLY A 182 23.53 -9.98 16.69
N GLU A 183 22.83 -9.69 15.59
CA GLU A 183 22.19 -8.39 15.38
C GLU A 183 20.93 -8.29 16.25
N ARG A 184 20.96 -7.40 17.24
CA ARG A 184 19.84 -7.22 18.20
C ARG A 184 18.65 -6.47 17.60
N HIS A 185 18.87 -5.74 16.52
CA HIS A 185 17.86 -4.90 15.87
C HIS A 185 17.90 -5.15 14.36
N PRO A 186 17.24 -6.22 13.87
CA PRO A 186 17.13 -6.45 12.45
C PRO A 186 16.56 -5.21 11.76
N PRO A 187 17.09 -4.79 10.61
CA PRO A 187 16.59 -3.61 9.88
C PRO A 187 15.26 -3.89 9.16
N LEU A 188 14.40 -4.67 9.80
CA LEU A 188 13.09 -5.07 9.30
C LEU A 188 12.02 -4.44 10.17
N SER A 189 11.12 -3.69 9.56
CA SER A 189 9.94 -3.18 10.25
C SER A 189 9.02 -4.31 10.70
N PRO A 190 8.45 -4.22 11.89
CA PRO A 190 7.35 -5.10 12.27
C PRO A 190 6.15 -4.77 11.36
N PHE A 191 5.67 -5.77 10.64
CA PHE A 191 4.43 -5.64 9.87
C PHE A 191 3.23 -5.84 10.81
N ALA A 192 2.15 -5.08 10.55
CA ALA A 192 0.93 -5.18 11.34
C ALA A 192 0.28 -6.55 11.18
N ALA A 193 -0.19 -7.12 12.28
CA ALA A 193 -1.01 -8.32 12.23
C ALA A 193 -2.38 -8.01 11.59
N ILE A 194 -2.98 -9.02 10.96
CA ILE A 194 -4.28 -8.85 10.29
C ILE A 194 -5.36 -8.35 11.25
N GLN A 195 -5.31 -8.77 12.52
CA GLN A 195 -6.22 -8.29 13.56
C GLN A 195 -6.05 -6.79 13.83
N GLN A 196 -4.80 -6.31 13.90
CA GLN A 196 -4.51 -4.88 14.11
C GLN A 196 -5.02 -4.02 12.95
N VAL A 197 -4.88 -4.53 11.73
CA VAL A 197 -5.43 -3.85 10.54
C VAL A 197 -6.96 -3.85 10.60
N GLY A 198 -7.57 -4.99 10.92
CA GLY A 198 -9.03 -5.12 11.09
C GLY A 198 -9.58 -4.19 12.17
N ASP A 199 -8.95 -4.15 13.35
CA ASP A 199 -9.33 -3.26 14.45
C ASP A 199 -9.23 -1.78 14.05
N ALA A 200 -8.17 -1.41 13.32
CA ALA A 200 -8.00 -0.05 12.82
C ALA A 200 -9.06 0.32 11.77
N MET A 201 -9.45 -0.63 10.90
CA MET A 201 -10.54 -0.43 9.93
C MET A 201 -11.89 -0.23 10.64
N ILE A 202 -12.22 -1.07 11.63
CA ILE A 202 -13.45 -0.94 12.43
C ILE A 202 -13.48 0.40 13.17
N ALA A 203 -12.36 0.83 13.75
CA ALA A 203 -12.27 2.11 14.45
C ALA A 203 -12.41 3.33 13.53
N SER A 204 -12.15 3.15 12.25
CA SER A 204 -12.25 4.22 11.23
C SER A 204 -13.66 4.34 10.61
N GLY A 205 -14.60 3.42 10.94
CA GLY A 205 -15.95 3.38 10.40
C GLY A 205 -16.03 2.63 9.08
#